data_c8b500a742ceb4e74135581cc1bad092
#
_entry.id   c8b500a742ceb4e74135581cc1bad092
#
_cell.length_a   1.000
_cell.length_b   1.000
_cell.length_c   1.000
_cell.angle_alpha   90.00
_cell.angle_beta   90.00
_cell.angle_gamma   90.00
#
_symmetry.space_group_name_H-M   'P 1'
#
loop_
_entity.id
_entity.type
_entity.pdbx_description
1 polymer ?
#
loop_
_entity_poly.entity_id
_entity_poly.type
_entity_poly.pdbx_seq_one_letter_code
_entity_poly.pdbx_strand_id
1 'polypeptide(L)'
;MNDTNGWVGKIDTYFQLTQNTQQIISLGNSIHTQYARNRHKFLILNDFNFVKAGNTDFVNSGYQHLRYSYKTNKVITWETFLQAQYNAIMRIEFRALAGTGPRFKLIKREHFRFYVATLYMREYEETALPFTVNNTNRLSAYATFTWGITPNVEFSSTTFYQPDLENLLDYRLAGDGAFEIGITKKLSFKLNYNFLFDTRQPPGIPDFIYSVRNGISYKF
;
A
#
# COMPACT_ATOMS: atom_id res chain seq x y z
N MET A 1 0.95 -13.81 -3.04
CA MET A 1 2.40 -13.90 -2.71
C MET A 1 2.80 -15.35 -2.78
N ASN A 2 3.73 -15.70 -3.66
CA ASN A 2 4.20 -17.08 -3.81
C ASN A 2 5.21 -17.42 -2.70
N ASP A 3 5.09 -18.64 -2.14
CA ASP A 3 6.06 -19.19 -1.18
C ASP A 3 7.29 -19.82 -1.89
N THR A 4 7.50 -19.49 -3.18
CA THR A 4 8.63 -19.99 -3.98
C THR A 4 9.91 -19.26 -3.60
N ASN A 5 10.99 -20.02 -3.44
CA ASN A 5 12.32 -19.44 -3.25
C ASN A 5 12.77 -18.70 -4.53
N GLY A 6 13.49 -17.59 -4.34
CA GLY A 6 14.04 -16.78 -5.42
C GLY A 6 13.42 -15.39 -5.51
N TRP A 7 13.70 -14.72 -6.61
CA TRP A 7 13.19 -13.39 -6.95
C TRP A 7 11.85 -13.50 -7.67
N VAL A 8 10.92 -12.63 -7.31
CA VAL A 8 9.67 -12.40 -8.03
C VAL A 8 9.44 -10.90 -8.07
N GLY A 9 9.16 -10.40 -9.26
CA GLY A 9 8.88 -8.99 -9.46
C GLY A 9 7.56 -8.74 -10.19
N LYS A 10 7.00 -7.55 -9.97
CA LYS A 10 5.80 -7.06 -10.62
C LYS A 10 5.94 -5.56 -10.83
N ILE A 11 5.61 -5.10 -12.04
CA ILE A 11 5.55 -3.70 -12.42
C ILE A 11 4.13 -3.40 -12.85
N ASP A 12 3.49 -2.47 -12.17
CA ASP A 12 2.17 -1.95 -12.51
C ASP A 12 2.34 -0.52 -13.04
N THR A 13 1.83 -0.22 -14.22
CA THR A 13 1.87 1.12 -14.81
C THR A 13 0.46 1.62 -15.05
N TYR A 14 0.20 2.85 -14.66
CA TYR A 14 -1.10 3.52 -14.77
C TYR A 14 -0.96 4.77 -15.61
N PHE A 15 -1.92 4.97 -16.49
CA PHE A 15 -2.07 6.20 -17.25
C PHE A 15 -3.52 6.65 -17.17
N GLN A 16 -3.73 7.92 -16.88
CA GLN A 16 -5.05 8.55 -16.88
C GLN A 16 -4.95 9.91 -17.57
N LEU A 17 -5.81 10.15 -18.53
CA LEU A 17 -6.03 11.44 -19.16
C LEU A 17 -7.45 11.88 -18.86
N THR A 18 -7.60 13.05 -18.27
CA THR A 18 -8.91 13.65 -17.97
C THR A 18 -8.96 15.02 -18.59
N GLN A 19 -9.98 15.30 -19.38
CA GLN A 19 -10.28 16.60 -19.94
C GLN A 19 -11.53 17.16 -19.23
N ASN A 20 -11.33 18.27 -18.53
CA ASN A 20 -12.38 19.01 -17.84
C ASN A 20 -12.19 20.49 -18.18
N THR A 21 -12.34 21.42 -17.26
CA THR A 21 -11.91 22.82 -17.41
C THR A 21 -10.40 22.95 -17.67
N GLN A 22 -9.61 21.96 -17.25
CA GLN A 22 -8.19 21.80 -17.54
C GLN A 22 -7.89 20.34 -17.93
N GLN A 23 -6.85 20.15 -18.71
CA GLN A 23 -6.34 18.82 -19.02
C GLN A 23 -5.49 18.32 -17.82
N ILE A 24 -5.83 17.13 -17.33
CA ILE A 24 -5.09 16.45 -16.26
C ILE A 24 -4.47 15.19 -16.85
N ILE A 25 -3.15 15.08 -16.72
CA ILE A 25 -2.38 13.89 -17.09
C ILE A 25 -1.87 13.28 -15.79
N SER A 26 -2.21 12.02 -15.55
CA SER A 26 -1.70 11.27 -14.41
C SER A 26 -0.90 10.06 -14.90
N LEU A 27 0.31 9.93 -14.40
CA LEU A 27 1.18 8.78 -14.60
C LEU A 27 1.51 8.16 -13.25
N GLY A 28 1.34 6.86 -13.12
CA GLY A 28 1.73 6.13 -11.93
C GLY A 28 2.51 4.88 -12.29
N ASN A 29 3.53 4.59 -11.47
CA ASN A 29 4.31 3.37 -11.59
C ASN A 29 4.45 2.76 -10.19
N SER A 30 4.20 1.45 -10.09
CA SER A 30 4.35 0.68 -8.87
C SER A 30 5.23 -0.53 -9.14
N ILE A 31 6.33 -0.63 -8.43
CA ILE A 31 7.29 -1.72 -8.55
C ILE A 31 7.26 -2.53 -7.25
N HIS A 32 6.89 -3.80 -7.37
CA HIS A 32 6.90 -4.76 -6.28
C HIS A 32 7.98 -5.81 -6.56
N THR A 33 8.98 -5.89 -5.71
CA THR A 33 10.03 -6.90 -5.82
C THR A 33 10.13 -7.69 -4.51
N GLN A 34 10.16 -8.99 -4.63
CA GLN A 34 10.24 -9.90 -3.49
C GLN A 34 11.38 -10.89 -3.70
N TYR A 35 12.17 -11.10 -2.66
CA TYR A 35 13.11 -12.20 -2.57
C TYR A 35 12.73 -13.10 -1.40
N ALA A 36 12.63 -14.41 -1.64
CA ALA A 36 12.32 -15.38 -0.61
C ALA A 36 13.39 -16.49 -0.60
N ARG A 37 13.86 -16.88 0.59
CA ARG A 37 14.76 -18.01 0.80
C ARG A 37 14.46 -18.67 2.14
N ASN A 38 14.03 -19.92 2.11
CA ASN A 38 13.70 -20.71 3.29
C ASN A 38 12.60 -20.03 4.14
N ARG A 39 12.99 -19.51 5.31
CA ARG A 39 12.10 -18.84 6.27
C ARG A 39 12.12 -17.32 6.13
N HIS A 40 12.98 -16.78 5.28
CA HIS A 40 13.23 -15.35 5.12
C HIS A 40 12.55 -14.83 3.86
N LYS A 41 11.94 -13.68 3.96
CA LYS A 41 11.34 -12.96 2.85
C LYS A 41 11.63 -11.47 2.98
N PHE A 42 12.10 -10.88 1.90
CA PHE A 42 12.30 -9.44 1.73
C PHE A 42 11.33 -8.94 0.67
N LEU A 43 10.67 -7.85 0.95
CA LEU A 43 9.74 -7.19 0.04
C LEU A 43 10.14 -5.73 -0.08
N ILE A 44 10.22 -5.25 -1.31
CA ILE A 44 10.45 -3.85 -1.67
C ILE A 44 9.25 -3.40 -2.49
N LEU A 45 8.59 -2.34 -2.04
CA LEU A 45 7.52 -1.66 -2.77
C LEU A 45 7.97 -0.24 -3.04
N ASN A 46 7.84 0.19 -4.29
CA ASN A 46 8.07 1.57 -4.70
C ASN A 46 6.86 2.01 -5.52
N ASP A 47 6.25 3.11 -5.10
CA ASP A 47 5.15 3.74 -5.83
C ASP A 47 5.50 5.20 -6.10
N PHE A 48 5.37 5.61 -7.36
CA PHE A 48 5.52 6.99 -7.78
C PHE A 48 4.30 7.41 -8.57
N ASN A 49 3.71 8.53 -8.19
CA ASN A 49 2.61 9.13 -8.92
C ASN A 49 2.97 10.56 -9.31
N PHE A 50 2.68 10.86 -10.55
CA PHE A 50 2.94 12.14 -11.16
C PHE A 50 1.63 12.63 -11.78
N VAL A 51 1.20 13.82 -11.41
CA VAL A 51 -0.03 14.44 -11.93
C VAL A 51 0.28 15.83 -12.43
N LYS A 52 0.01 16.10 -13.71
CA LYS A 52 0.09 17.41 -14.31
C LYS A 52 -1.31 17.92 -14.59
N ALA A 53 -1.66 19.09 -14.08
CA ALA A 53 -2.92 19.77 -14.35
C ALA A 53 -2.66 21.13 -15.03
N GLY A 54 -3.13 21.30 -16.26
CA GLY A 54 -2.93 22.53 -17.02
C GLY A 54 -1.44 22.88 -17.24
N ASN A 55 -1.11 24.17 -17.13
CA ASN A 55 0.25 24.68 -17.39
C ASN A 55 1.12 24.82 -16.14
N THR A 56 0.62 24.60 -14.95
CA THR A 56 1.29 25.12 -13.74
C THR A 56 1.60 24.14 -12.63
N ASP A 57 0.91 23.04 -12.44
CA ASP A 57 1.14 22.27 -11.22
C ASP A 57 1.40 20.80 -11.46
N PHE A 58 2.57 20.34 -10.99
CA PHE A 58 2.90 18.95 -10.82
C PHE A 58 2.55 18.53 -9.40
N VAL A 59 1.56 17.68 -9.27
CA VAL A 59 1.30 17.02 -8.01
C VAL A 59 2.09 15.74 -7.97
N ASN A 60 2.92 15.59 -6.94
CA ASN A 60 3.89 14.53 -6.85
C ASN A 60 3.65 13.74 -5.54
N SER A 61 3.68 12.42 -5.62
CA SER A 61 3.72 11.56 -4.44
C SER A 61 4.67 10.40 -4.67
N GLY A 62 5.42 10.06 -3.64
CA GLY A 62 6.32 8.92 -3.63
C GLY A 62 6.15 8.11 -2.37
N TYR A 63 6.29 6.80 -2.51
CA TYR A 63 6.16 5.82 -1.45
C TYR A 63 7.20 4.75 -1.62
N GLN A 64 7.94 4.46 -0.56
CA GLN A 64 8.89 3.37 -0.51
C GLN A 64 8.65 2.55 0.76
N HIS A 65 8.56 1.24 0.63
CA HIS A 65 8.33 0.33 1.73
C HIS A 65 9.26 -0.87 1.64
N LEU A 66 10.01 -1.11 2.70
CA LEU A 66 10.87 -2.27 2.87
C LEU A 66 10.27 -3.14 3.95
N ARG A 67 10.07 -4.43 3.69
CA ARG A 67 9.57 -5.37 4.69
C ARG A 67 10.43 -6.62 4.72
N TYR A 68 10.89 -6.95 5.90
CA TYR A 68 11.47 -8.24 6.21
C TYR A 68 10.43 -9.11 6.93
N SER A 69 10.30 -10.37 6.53
CA SER A 69 9.40 -11.33 7.16
C SER A 69 10.16 -12.61 7.48
N TYR A 70 10.07 -13.06 8.73
CA TYR A 70 10.65 -14.31 9.21
C TYR A 70 9.54 -15.29 9.59
N LYS A 71 9.49 -16.42 8.89
CA LYS A 71 8.50 -17.48 9.14
C LYS A 71 8.90 -18.28 10.37
N THR A 72 8.31 -17.98 11.51
CA THR A 72 8.59 -18.66 12.79
C THR A 72 8.08 -20.09 12.75
N ASN A 73 6.84 -20.28 12.27
CA ASN A 73 6.22 -21.59 12.13
C ASN A 73 5.20 -21.62 10.95
N LYS A 74 4.33 -22.63 10.89
CA LYS A 74 3.35 -22.78 9.80
C LYS A 74 2.25 -21.69 9.83
N VAL A 75 2.01 -21.07 10.97
CA VAL A 75 0.93 -20.09 11.19
C VAL A 75 1.49 -18.68 11.37
N ILE A 76 2.58 -18.53 12.12
CA ILE A 76 3.13 -17.24 12.55
C ILE A 76 4.33 -16.85 11.69
N THR A 77 4.30 -15.61 11.22
CA THR A 77 5.41 -14.93 10.55
C THR A 77 5.67 -13.62 11.28
N TRP A 78 6.89 -13.38 11.71
CA TRP A 78 7.30 -12.10 12.27
C TRP A 78 7.63 -11.12 11.15
N GLU A 79 7.10 -9.90 11.21
CA GLU A 79 7.33 -8.86 10.22
C GLU A 79 7.98 -7.64 10.85
N THR A 80 8.93 -7.06 10.11
CA THR A 80 9.54 -5.76 10.43
C THR A 80 9.56 -4.95 9.15
N PHE A 81 9.20 -3.67 9.22
CA PHE A 81 9.17 -2.81 8.05
C PHE A 81 9.71 -1.41 8.34
N LEU A 82 10.19 -0.80 7.28
CA LEU A 82 10.51 0.62 7.18
C LEU A 82 9.74 1.19 5.99
N GLN A 83 9.24 2.40 6.13
CA GLN A 83 8.51 3.10 5.08
C GLN A 83 8.89 4.57 5.08
N ALA A 84 9.03 5.13 3.89
CA ALA A 84 9.17 6.55 3.67
C ALA A 84 8.20 6.98 2.59
N GLN A 85 7.56 8.13 2.75
CA GLN A 85 6.64 8.67 1.76
C GLN A 85 6.56 10.19 1.84
N TYR A 86 6.16 10.78 0.73
CA TYR A 86 5.70 12.16 0.64
C TYR A 86 4.45 12.23 -0.24
N ASN A 87 3.59 13.21 -0.01
CA ASN A 87 2.36 13.37 -0.79
C ASN A 87 1.90 14.83 -0.75
N ALA A 88 2.19 15.57 -1.81
CA ALA A 88 1.88 16.98 -1.90
C ALA A 88 0.35 17.26 -1.87
N ILE A 89 -0.49 16.35 -2.41
CA ILE A 89 -1.95 16.49 -2.38
C ILE A 89 -2.46 16.44 -0.93
N MET A 90 -1.86 15.57 -0.13
CA MET A 90 -2.23 15.38 1.28
C MET A 90 -1.44 16.30 2.21
N ARG A 91 -0.65 17.23 1.67
CA ARG A 91 0.24 18.13 2.43
C ARG A 91 1.23 17.39 3.32
N ILE A 92 1.59 16.17 2.98
CA ILE A 92 2.64 15.39 3.66
C ILE A 92 3.96 15.71 2.97
N GLU A 93 4.81 16.49 3.63
CA GLU A 93 6.17 16.80 3.17
C GLU A 93 7.06 15.57 3.26
N PHE A 94 7.02 14.94 4.42
CA PHE A 94 7.75 13.71 4.68
C PHE A 94 7.07 12.89 5.77
N ARG A 95 7.05 11.58 5.58
CA ARG A 95 6.53 10.63 6.58
C ARG A 95 7.40 9.40 6.60
N ALA A 96 7.93 9.06 7.76
CA ALA A 96 8.70 7.85 8.01
C ALA A 96 7.99 6.96 9.02
N LEU A 97 7.91 5.67 8.72
CA LEU A 97 7.33 4.65 9.58
C LEU A 97 8.33 3.53 9.81
N ALA A 98 8.40 3.05 11.03
CA ALA A 98 9.10 1.82 11.39
C ALA A 98 8.21 0.95 12.26
N GLY A 99 8.05 -0.32 11.93
CA GLY A 99 7.15 -1.19 12.69
C GLY A 99 7.59 -2.64 12.72
N THR A 100 7.10 -3.37 13.74
CA THR A 100 7.39 -4.79 13.92
C THR A 100 6.27 -5.49 14.66
N GLY A 101 6.03 -6.76 14.32
CA GLY A 101 5.03 -7.58 15.01
C GLY A 101 4.68 -8.88 14.26
N PRO A 102 3.82 -9.69 14.84
CA PRO A 102 3.41 -10.96 14.27
C PRO A 102 2.28 -10.81 13.24
N ARG A 103 2.39 -11.61 12.17
CA ARG A 103 1.33 -11.90 11.21
C ARG A 103 0.90 -13.35 11.36
N PHE A 104 -0.40 -13.58 11.40
CA PHE A 104 -1.04 -14.88 11.54
C PHE A 104 -1.69 -15.29 10.22
N LYS A 105 -1.37 -16.49 9.77
CA LYS A 105 -2.04 -17.11 8.63
C LYS A 105 -3.25 -17.89 9.16
N LEU A 106 -4.45 -17.36 8.94
CA LEU A 106 -5.69 -17.97 9.41
C LEU A 106 -6.24 -19.00 8.41
N ILE A 107 -6.22 -18.66 7.11
CA ILE A 107 -6.73 -19.55 6.06
C ILE A 107 -5.70 -19.60 4.93
N LYS A 108 -5.39 -20.82 4.46
CA LYS A 108 -4.62 -21.05 3.24
C LYS A 108 -5.26 -22.22 2.50
N ARG A 109 -6.16 -21.92 1.57
CA ARG A 109 -6.76 -22.85 0.61
C ARG A 109 -6.28 -22.51 -0.80
N GLU A 110 -6.54 -23.35 -1.75
CA GLU A 110 -6.11 -23.17 -3.14
C GLU A 110 -6.53 -21.82 -3.73
N HIS A 111 -7.79 -21.46 -3.54
CA HIS A 111 -8.36 -20.23 -4.10
C HIS A 111 -8.59 -19.12 -3.06
N PHE A 112 -8.30 -19.36 -1.78
CA PHE A 112 -8.53 -18.36 -0.74
C PHE A 112 -7.44 -18.36 0.33
N ARG A 113 -6.88 -17.18 0.57
CA ARG A 113 -5.87 -16.95 1.61
C ARG A 113 -6.31 -15.77 2.47
N PHE A 114 -6.19 -15.94 3.80
CA PHE A 114 -6.54 -14.90 4.75
C PHE A 114 -5.49 -14.80 5.84
N TYR A 115 -5.06 -13.59 6.09
CA TYR A 115 -4.05 -13.24 7.08
C TYR A 115 -4.52 -12.07 7.92
N VAL A 116 -4.15 -12.06 9.19
CA VAL A 116 -4.27 -10.89 10.08
C VAL A 116 -2.92 -10.61 10.72
N ALA A 117 -2.66 -9.37 11.04
CA ALA A 117 -1.44 -8.99 11.73
C ALA A 117 -1.70 -7.88 12.72
N THR A 118 -0.81 -7.77 13.71
CA THR A 118 -0.76 -6.68 14.66
C THR A 118 0.70 -6.32 14.89
N LEU A 119 1.05 -5.07 14.64
CA LEU A 119 2.41 -4.55 14.73
C LEU A 119 2.42 -3.28 15.58
N TYR A 120 3.45 -3.11 16.39
CA TYR A 120 3.79 -1.80 16.91
C TYR A 120 4.45 -0.98 15.79
N MET A 121 4.10 0.30 15.68
CA MET A 121 4.61 1.21 14.66
C MET A 121 4.97 2.56 15.28
N ARG A 122 6.18 3.03 15.01
CA ARG A 122 6.60 4.41 15.25
C ARG A 122 6.44 5.20 13.97
N GLU A 123 5.81 6.36 14.09
CA GLU A 123 5.55 7.31 13.02
C GLU A 123 6.25 8.64 13.30
N TYR A 124 6.90 9.18 12.27
CA TYR A 124 7.35 10.56 12.16
C TYR A 124 6.69 11.17 10.93
N GLU A 125 6.02 12.31 11.08
CA GLU A 125 5.31 12.98 9.99
C GLU A 125 5.53 14.48 10.03
N GLU A 126 5.91 15.05 8.89
CA GLU A 126 5.98 16.48 8.63
C GLU A 126 4.87 16.86 7.65
N THR A 127 4.06 17.85 7.99
CA THR A 127 3.01 18.37 7.12
C THR A 127 3.27 19.81 6.74
N ALA A 128 2.82 20.21 5.53
CA ALA A 128 2.83 21.59 5.07
C ALA A 128 1.50 22.28 5.38
N LEU A 129 1.54 23.59 5.68
CA LEU A 129 0.40 24.52 5.74
C LEU A 129 -0.77 24.13 6.68
N PRO A 130 -0.62 24.24 8.00
CA PRO A 130 0.57 24.75 8.69
C PRO A 130 1.66 23.68 8.75
N PHE A 131 2.91 24.11 8.83
CA PHE A 131 4.01 23.19 9.09
C PHE A 131 3.86 22.61 10.50
N THR A 132 3.72 21.30 10.59
CA THR A 132 3.69 20.58 11.87
C THR A 132 4.58 19.34 11.80
N VAL A 133 5.13 18.97 12.95
CA VAL A 133 5.89 17.73 13.11
C VAL A 133 5.20 16.88 14.15
N ASN A 134 4.80 15.69 13.75
CA ASN A 134 4.12 14.72 14.60
C ASN A 134 5.02 13.50 14.82
N ASN A 135 5.09 13.04 16.06
CA ASN A 135 5.78 11.82 16.46
C ASN A 135 4.80 10.94 17.23
N THR A 136 4.37 9.84 16.64
CA THR A 136 3.27 9.04 17.17
C THR A 136 3.65 7.58 17.31
N ASN A 137 3.17 6.95 18.38
CA ASN A 137 3.25 5.51 18.58
C ASN A 137 1.89 4.89 18.21
N ARG A 138 1.84 4.07 17.16
CA ARG A 138 0.59 3.47 16.69
C ARG A 138 0.60 1.95 16.80
N LEU A 139 -0.56 1.38 17.02
CA LEU A 139 -0.82 -0.01 16.65
C LEU A 139 -1.08 -0.05 15.14
N SER A 140 -0.47 -0.97 14.41
CA SER A 140 -0.81 -1.23 13.01
C SER A 140 -1.41 -2.63 12.90
N ALA A 141 -2.73 -2.72 13.07
CA ALA A 141 -3.47 -3.95 12.84
C ALA A 141 -3.93 -4.02 11.38
N TYR A 142 -3.77 -5.16 10.70
CA TYR A 142 -4.28 -5.31 9.35
C TYR A 142 -4.85 -6.69 9.06
N ALA A 143 -5.78 -6.73 8.12
CA ALA A 143 -6.32 -7.94 7.54
C ALA A 143 -6.04 -7.95 6.04
N THR A 144 -5.53 -9.06 5.52
CA THR A 144 -5.28 -9.25 4.09
C THR A 144 -5.96 -10.52 3.62
N PHE A 145 -6.71 -10.44 2.54
CA PHE A 145 -7.19 -11.63 1.85
C PHE A 145 -6.87 -11.60 0.36
N THR A 146 -6.80 -12.80 -0.23
CA THR A 146 -6.66 -13.00 -1.67
C THR A 146 -7.62 -14.11 -2.05
N TRP A 147 -8.46 -13.85 -3.05
CA TRP A 147 -9.47 -14.76 -3.55
C TRP A 147 -9.33 -14.95 -5.07
N GLY A 148 -8.90 -16.14 -5.49
CA GLY A 148 -8.97 -16.58 -6.88
C GLY A 148 -10.40 -16.97 -7.22
N ILE A 149 -11.14 -16.06 -7.87
CA ILE A 149 -12.55 -16.22 -8.23
C ILE A 149 -12.67 -17.22 -9.37
N THR A 150 -11.79 -17.10 -10.36
CA THR A 150 -11.59 -18.03 -11.46
C THR A 150 -10.08 -18.24 -11.70
N PRO A 151 -9.64 -19.18 -12.56
CA PRO A 151 -8.24 -19.35 -12.89
C PRO A 151 -7.55 -18.07 -13.41
N ASN A 152 -8.32 -17.16 -14.02
CA ASN A 152 -7.82 -15.92 -14.61
C ASN A 152 -8.22 -14.66 -13.85
N VAL A 153 -9.02 -14.75 -12.76
CA VAL A 153 -9.53 -13.60 -12.01
C VAL A 153 -9.18 -13.75 -10.55
N GLU A 154 -8.42 -12.81 -10.02
CA GLU A 154 -8.04 -12.71 -8.61
C GLU A 154 -8.51 -11.38 -8.03
N PHE A 155 -9.09 -11.43 -6.83
CA PHE A 155 -9.36 -10.26 -6.01
C PHE A 155 -8.49 -10.31 -4.75
N SER A 156 -7.84 -9.21 -4.45
CA SER A 156 -7.02 -9.07 -3.24
C SER A 156 -7.35 -7.75 -2.53
N SER A 157 -7.32 -7.77 -1.21
CA SER A 157 -7.51 -6.58 -0.40
C SER A 157 -6.69 -6.66 0.88
N THR A 158 -6.18 -5.51 1.31
CA THR A 158 -5.58 -5.29 2.63
C THR A 158 -6.24 -4.07 3.25
N THR A 159 -6.66 -4.20 4.51
CA THR A 159 -7.22 -3.10 5.29
C THR A 159 -6.43 -2.97 6.59
N PHE A 160 -6.03 -1.74 6.91
CA PHE A 160 -5.26 -1.37 8.09
C PHE A 160 -6.14 -0.56 9.03
N TYR A 161 -6.03 -0.83 10.32
CA TYR A 161 -6.54 0.00 11.40
C TYR A 161 -5.35 0.43 12.27
N GLN A 162 -5.12 1.73 12.38
CA GLN A 162 -3.91 2.29 12.96
C GLN A 162 -4.22 3.37 14.00
N PRO A 163 -4.73 3.00 15.18
CA PRO A 163 -4.95 3.94 16.28
C PRO A 163 -3.61 4.41 16.88
N ASP A 164 -3.60 5.65 17.35
CA ASP A 164 -2.58 6.18 18.22
C ASP A 164 -2.70 5.52 19.60
N LEU A 165 -1.59 5.01 20.14
CA LEU A 165 -1.58 4.32 21.45
C LEU A 165 -1.76 5.28 22.64
N GLU A 166 -1.51 6.58 22.45
CA GLU A 166 -1.71 7.60 23.47
C GLU A 166 -3.13 8.21 23.41
N ASN A 167 -3.77 8.16 22.23
CA ASN A 167 -5.13 8.64 22.02
C ASN A 167 -5.86 7.77 20.99
N LEU A 168 -6.59 6.77 21.45
CA LEU A 168 -7.29 5.81 20.58
C LEU A 168 -8.40 6.44 19.70
N LEU A 169 -8.81 7.68 19.97
CA LEU A 169 -9.73 8.44 19.11
C LEU A 169 -9.03 9.03 17.88
N ASP A 170 -7.69 9.13 17.92
CA ASP A 170 -6.87 9.41 16.76
C ASP A 170 -6.52 8.10 16.06
N TYR A 171 -7.18 7.82 14.95
CA TYR A 171 -6.93 6.60 14.19
C TYR A 171 -6.99 6.81 12.69
N ARG A 172 -6.31 5.95 11.98
CA ARG A 172 -6.39 5.81 10.52
C ARG A 172 -6.98 4.47 10.16
N LEU A 173 -7.90 4.50 9.20
CA LEU A 173 -8.40 3.32 8.51
C LEU A 173 -7.97 3.44 7.04
N ALA A 174 -7.00 2.63 6.63
CA ALA A 174 -6.49 2.65 5.28
C ALA A 174 -6.72 1.29 4.61
N GLY A 175 -6.94 1.29 3.32
CA GLY A 175 -7.07 0.03 2.60
C GLY A 175 -6.65 0.17 1.15
N ASP A 176 -6.13 -0.93 0.63
CA ASP A 176 -5.82 -1.12 -0.78
C ASP A 176 -6.30 -2.47 -1.26
N GLY A 177 -6.60 -2.55 -2.54
CA GLY A 177 -6.96 -3.79 -3.16
C GLY A 177 -6.95 -3.73 -4.68
N ALA A 178 -7.04 -4.90 -5.28
CA ALA A 178 -7.00 -5.04 -6.71
C ALA A 178 -7.90 -6.16 -7.20
N PHE A 179 -8.57 -5.88 -8.30
CA PHE A 179 -9.19 -6.86 -9.17
C PHE A 179 -8.26 -7.09 -10.36
N GLU A 180 -7.73 -8.30 -10.50
CA GLU A 180 -6.76 -8.64 -11.54
C GLU A 180 -7.34 -9.67 -12.49
N ILE A 181 -7.31 -9.38 -13.81
CA ILE A 181 -7.79 -10.25 -14.88
C ILE A 181 -6.58 -10.62 -15.75
N GLY A 182 -6.17 -11.87 -15.72
CA GLY A 182 -5.07 -12.41 -16.53
C GLY A 182 -5.41 -12.40 -18.02
N ILE A 183 -4.59 -11.74 -18.83
CA ILE A 183 -4.66 -11.74 -20.32
C ILE A 183 -3.74 -12.80 -20.86
N THR A 184 -2.52 -12.89 -20.32
CA THR A 184 -1.52 -13.92 -20.61
C THR A 184 -0.90 -14.43 -19.30
N LYS A 185 0.07 -15.35 -19.38
CA LYS A 185 0.82 -15.81 -18.19
C LYS A 185 1.59 -14.68 -17.48
N LYS A 186 1.95 -13.60 -18.21
CA LYS A 186 2.75 -12.49 -17.69
C LYS A 186 2.01 -11.15 -17.66
N LEU A 187 0.96 -11.00 -18.46
CA LEU A 187 0.24 -9.74 -18.63
C LEU A 187 -1.16 -9.86 -18.03
N SER A 188 -1.59 -8.89 -17.25
CA SER A 188 -2.94 -8.79 -16.71
C SER A 188 -3.45 -7.36 -16.76
N PHE A 189 -4.76 -7.21 -16.92
CA PHE A 189 -5.48 -5.97 -16.61
C PHE A 189 -5.74 -5.90 -15.12
N LYS A 190 -5.63 -4.72 -14.54
CA LYS A 190 -5.77 -4.52 -13.11
C LYS A 190 -6.60 -3.29 -12.81
N LEU A 191 -7.62 -3.46 -11.97
CA LEU A 191 -8.37 -2.38 -11.36
C LEU A 191 -7.94 -2.30 -9.89
N ASN A 192 -7.30 -1.21 -9.50
CA ASN A 192 -6.85 -0.98 -8.14
C ASN A 192 -7.77 0.03 -7.46
N TYR A 193 -8.02 -0.17 -6.19
CA TYR A 193 -8.60 0.85 -5.33
C TYR A 193 -7.72 1.06 -4.10
N ASN A 194 -7.75 2.26 -3.59
CA ASN A 194 -7.25 2.57 -2.25
C ASN A 194 -8.19 3.58 -1.58
N PHE A 195 -8.20 3.55 -0.26
CA PHE A 195 -8.89 4.53 0.55
C PHE A 195 -8.10 4.81 1.83
N LEU A 196 -8.31 6.02 2.34
CA LEU A 196 -7.81 6.47 3.62
C LEU A 196 -8.90 7.26 4.33
N PHE A 197 -9.20 6.88 5.56
CA PHE A 197 -9.90 7.68 6.52
C PHE A 197 -8.92 8.02 7.65
N ASP A 198 -8.78 9.29 7.97
CA ASP A 198 -7.89 9.77 9.03
C ASP A 198 -8.62 10.82 9.87
N THR A 199 -8.73 10.58 11.17
CA THR A 199 -9.40 11.49 12.10
C THR A 199 -8.61 12.77 12.36
N ARG A 200 -7.39 12.87 11.82
CA ARG A 200 -6.44 13.97 12.08
C ARG A 200 -5.77 14.48 10.81
N GLN A 201 -6.59 14.70 9.78
CA GLN A 201 -6.09 15.28 8.52
C GLN A 201 -5.63 16.74 8.70
N PRO A 202 -4.63 17.19 7.94
CA PRO A 202 -4.28 18.60 7.84
C PRO A 202 -5.49 19.45 7.41
N PRO A 203 -5.61 20.71 7.89
CA PRO A 203 -6.72 21.59 7.53
C PRO A 203 -6.92 21.70 6.01
N GLY A 204 -8.16 21.53 5.55
CA GLY A 204 -8.54 21.58 4.14
C GLY A 204 -8.32 20.28 3.36
N ILE A 205 -7.86 19.21 4.01
CA ILE A 205 -7.84 17.86 3.46
C ILE A 205 -9.06 17.10 4.00
N PRO A 206 -9.87 16.44 3.14
CA PRO A 206 -11.00 15.62 3.60
C PRO A 206 -10.55 14.46 4.49
N ASP A 207 -11.35 14.13 5.52
CA ASP A 207 -11.06 12.99 6.41
C ASP A 207 -11.11 11.65 5.65
N PHE A 208 -11.93 11.55 4.60
CA PHE A 208 -12.05 10.38 3.75
C PHE A 208 -11.61 10.67 2.31
N ILE A 209 -10.62 9.94 1.87
CA ILE A 209 -10.01 10.04 0.53
C ILE A 209 -10.01 8.65 -0.10
N TYR A 210 -10.35 8.55 -1.37
CA TYR A 210 -10.24 7.30 -2.11
C TYR A 210 -9.76 7.56 -3.55
N SER A 211 -9.18 6.53 -4.15
CA SER A 211 -8.92 6.51 -5.58
C SER A 211 -9.18 5.13 -6.19
N VAL A 212 -9.61 5.13 -7.43
CA VAL A 212 -9.76 3.93 -8.26
C VAL A 212 -8.94 4.14 -9.53
N ARG A 213 -8.05 3.20 -9.82
CA ARG A 213 -7.13 3.27 -10.97
C ARG A 213 -7.14 1.96 -11.73
N ASN A 214 -7.14 2.04 -13.04
CA ASN A 214 -6.99 0.89 -13.92
C ASN A 214 -5.64 0.94 -14.63
N GLY A 215 -5.15 -0.20 -15.05
CA GLY A 215 -3.86 -0.29 -15.72
C GLY A 215 -3.48 -1.69 -16.13
N ILE A 216 -2.26 -1.81 -16.61
CA ILE A 216 -1.64 -3.07 -17.02
C ILE A 216 -0.57 -3.45 -16.01
N SER A 217 -0.56 -4.74 -15.66
CA SER A 217 0.43 -5.35 -14.78
C SER A 217 1.27 -6.36 -15.56
N TYR A 218 2.59 -6.27 -15.43
CA TYR A 218 3.53 -7.23 -15.99
C TYR A 218 4.30 -7.95 -14.88
N LYS A 219 4.30 -9.30 -14.96
CA LYS A 219 5.01 -10.20 -14.02
C LYS A 219 6.28 -10.76 -14.68
N PHE A 220 7.38 -10.71 -14.00
CA PHE A 220 8.66 -11.28 -14.43
C PHE A 220 9.30 -12.19 -13.39
#